data_686c5c5050c5a8e6920384741944af90
#
_entry.id   686c5c5050c5a8e6920384741944af90
#
_cell.length_a   1.000
_cell.length_b   1.000
_cell.length_c   1.000
_cell.angle_alpha   90.00
_cell.angle_beta   90.00
_cell.angle_gamma   90.00
#
_symmetry.space_group_name_H-M   'P 1'
#
loop_
_entity.id
_entity.type
_entity.pdbx_description
1 polymer ?
#
loop_
_entity_poly.entity_id
_entity_poly.type
_entity_poly.pdbx_seq_one_letter_code
_entity_poly.pdbx_strand_id
1 'polypeptide(L)'
;MKYHSFGENMYEPKNLPQLNEIISTLSMVRFSVVCNNQYVKMDDPDADPLHIHNYLEIFLNVSSDISFLVNNNLYPVPEGDAVLSRPGDIHMGIFHKAAVQEHICIWIDTDFTSPLFSFLRKEDFCPLFSFDVQTKKQLQSLAFSLLDICKKEGSELEKASYLLRILTIFETKTPHYTRQAEIPEMLQSILDDIHENFSEIRSVNDILISHFVSSATLTRWFRKYLHSSPREYLESVKLANAAVLLSNGHSVTDACMRSGFSDCSHFIVLFNKKFGETPLKYKKKVKASQNVYTQPDGDIFQ
;
A
#
# COMPACT_ATOMS: atom_id res chain seq x y z
N MET A 1 -4.20 -41.54 -48.15
CA MET A 1 -4.48 -40.58 -47.08
C MET A 1 -3.79 -39.28 -47.41
N LYS A 2 -4.55 -38.24 -47.76
CA LYS A 2 -3.98 -36.92 -48.12
C LYS A 2 -3.91 -36.11 -46.84
N TYR A 3 -2.73 -35.74 -46.40
CA TYR A 3 -2.52 -34.75 -45.35
C TYR A 3 -2.89 -33.37 -45.95
N HIS A 4 -3.93 -32.73 -45.43
CA HIS A 4 -4.16 -31.33 -45.67
C HIS A 4 -3.13 -30.52 -44.89
N SER A 5 -2.31 -29.77 -45.61
CA SER A 5 -1.44 -28.73 -45.05
C SER A 5 -2.34 -27.66 -44.41
N PHE A 6 -2.22 -27.50 -43.11
CA PHE A 6 -2.74 -26.32 -42.41
C PHE A 6 -1.94 -25.13 -42.93
N GLY A 7 -2.65 -24.18 -43.56
CA GLY A 7 -2.05 -22.94 -44.04
C GLY A 7 -1.39 -22.17 -42.90
N GLU A 8 -0.17 -21.77 -43.18
CA GLU A 8 0.62 -20.86 -42.37
C GLU A 8 -0.05 -19.49 -42.28
N ASN A 9 -0.97 -19.30 -41.37
CA ASN A 9 -1.20 -17.98 -40.76
C ASN A 9 -0.34 -17.94 -39.50
N MET A 10 0.96 -17.75 -39.69
CA MET A 10 1.81 -17.33 -38.57
C MET A 10 1.36 -15.93 -38.18
N TYR A 11 0.68 -15.87 -37.05
CA TYR A 11 0.38 -14.64 -36.37
C TYR A 11 1.74 -14.07 -35.91
N GLU A 12 2.28 -13.12 -36.69
CA GLU A 12 3.44 -12.36 -36.23
C GLU A 12 2.97 -11.51 -35.03
N PRO A 13 3.40 -11.81 -33.81
CA PRO A 13 3.00 -11.02 -32.67
C PRO A 13 3.72 -9.67 -32.72
N LYS A 14 3.02 -8.63 -33.14
CA LYS A 14 3.52 -7.26 -33.24
C LYS A 14 3.98 -6.65 -31.88
N ASN A 15 3.80 -7.37 -30.74
CA ASN A 15 4.08 -6.90 -29.40
C ASN A 15 4.87 -7.89 -28.53
N LEU A 16 5.73 -8.73 -29.11
CA LEU A 16 6.62 -9.65 -28.40
C LEU A 16 7.45 -9.01 -27.27
N PRO A 17 8.02 -7.78 -27.41
CA PRO A 17 8.78 -7.16 -26.34
C PRO A 17 7.99 -6.96 -25.05
N GLN A 18 6.74 -6.49 -25.15
CA GLN A 18 5.88 -6.27 -23.98
C GLN A 18 5.49 -7.57 -23.28
N LEU A 19 5.19 -8.62 -24.02
CA LEU A 19 4.87 -9.93 -23.44
C LEU A 19 6.07 -10.53 -22.71
N ASN A 20 7.26 -10.45 -23.29
CA ASN A 20 8.50 -10.92 -22.65
C ASN A 20 8.80 -10.15 -21.38
N GLU A 21 8.56 -8.84 -21.34
CA GLU A 21 8.71 -8.02 -20.16
C GLU A 21 7.70 -8.41 -19.05
N ILE A 22 6.44 -8.65 -19.41
CA ILE A 22 5.43 -9.14 -18.49
C ILE A 22 5.82 -10.50 -17.92
N ILE A 23 6.26 -11.45 -18.76
CA ILE A 23 6.69 -12.78 -18.31
C ILE A 23 7.92 -12.68 -17.39
N SER A 24 8.89 -11.84 -17.71
CA SER A 24 10.05 -11.58 -16.88
C SER A 24 9.64 -11.01 -15.52
N THR A 25 8.73 -10.03 -15.51
CA THR A 25 8.19 -9.46 -14.26
C THR A 25 7.50 -10.52 -13.40
N LEU A 26 6.67 -11.38 -14.02
CA LEU A 26 5.97 -12.44 -13.29
C LEU A 26 6.91 -13.43 -12.60
N SER A 27 8.06 -13.71 -13.20
CA SER A 27 9.07 -14.57 -12.58
C SER A 27 9.72 -13.96 -11.33
N MET A 28 9.62 -12.64 -11.17
CA MET A 28 10.19 -11.88 -10.04
C MET A 28 9.12 -11.48 -9.00
N VAL A 29 7.84 -11.69 -9.29
CA VAL A 29 6.76 -11.34 -8.35
C VAL A 29 6.85 -12.18 -7.09
N ARG A 30 6.98 -11.50 -5.96
CA ARG A 30 6.80 -12.10 -4.63
C ARG A 30 5.51 -11.57 -4.04
N PHE A 31 4.75 -12.42 -3.42
CA PHE A 31 3.54 -11.97 -2.73
C PHE A 31 3.28 -12.81 -1.49
N SER A 32 2.50 -12.24 -0.59
CA SER A 32 1.91 -12.95 0.53
C SER A 32 0.44 -12.57 0.65
N VAL A 33 -0.35 -13.48 1.19
CA VAL A 33 -1.78 -13.27 1.43
C VAL A 33 -2.12 -13.68 2.86
N VAL A 34 -2.84 -12.81 3.55
CA VAL A 34 -3.27 -13.02 4.93
C VAL A 34 -4.75 -12.68 5.04
N CYS A 35 -5.51 -13.50 5.75
CA CYS A 35 -6.85 -13.15 6.20
C CYS A 35 -6.77 -12.83 7.69
N ASN A 36 -7.07 -11.60 8.04
CA ASN A 36 -7.23 -11.18 9.41
C ASN A 36 -8.70 -11.32 9.79
N ASN A 37 -8.95 -12.05 10.86
CA ASN A 37 -10.27 -12.21 11.47
C ASN A 37 -10.08 -12.06 12.97
N GLN A 38 -10.15 -10.84 13.46
CA GLN A 38 -9.89 -10.54 14.86
C GLN A 38 -10.88 -9.50 15.39
N TYR A 39 -11.10 -9.58 16.70
CA TYR A 39 -11.86 -8.54 17.38
C TYR A 39 -11.00 -7.29 17.54
N VAL A 40 -11.45 -6.21 16.91
CA VAL A 40 -10.82 -4.89 17.02
C VAL A 40 -11.68 -4.02 17.94
N LYS A 41 -11.06 -3.34 18.89
CA LYS A 41 -11.73 -2.34 19.71
C LYS A 41 -11.90 -1.06 18.90
N MET A 42 -12.97 -0.34 19.17
CA MET A 42 -13.10 1.02 18.65
C MET A 42 -11.94 1.86 19.21
N ASP A 43 -11.38 2.72 18.35
CA ASP A 43 -10.25 3.59 18.70
C ASP A 43 -8.97 2.85 19.12
N ASP A 44 -8.76 1.61 18.68
CA ASP A 44 -7.51 0.89 18.89
C ASP A 44 -6.43 1.40 17.93
N PRO A 45 -5.47 2.22 18.40
CA PRO A 45 -4.45 2.81 17.53
C PRO A 45 -3.43 1.79 17.01
N ASP A 46 -3.42 0.60 17.60
CA ASP A 46 -2.49 -0.47 17.24
C ASP A 46 -3.13 -1.50 16.29
N ALA A 47 -4.44 -1.39 16.01
CA ALA A 47 -5.15 -2.34 15.14
C ALA A 47 -4.66 -2.28 13.68
N ASP A 48 -4.43 -1.07 13.17
CA ASP A 48 -3.81 -0.82 11.87
C ASP A 48 -3.19 0.59 11.88
N PRO A 49 -2.03 0.76 12.52
CA PRO A 49 -1.42 2.08 12.73
C PRO A 49 -0.94 2.66 11.40
N LEU A 50 -0.95 4.00 11.28
CA LEU A 50 -0.40 4.69 10.11
C LEU A 50 0.99 4.17 9.75
N HIS A 51 1.16 3.64 8.54
CA HIS A 51 2.40 3.01 8.10
C HIS A 51 2.68 3.26 6.61
N ILE A 52 3.83 2.79 6.15
CA ILE A 52 4.30 2.86 4.78
C ILE A 52 5.18 1.64 4.49
N HIS A 53 5.17 1.19 3.26
CA HIS A 53 6.05 0.13 2.80
C HIS A 53 6.34 0.25 1.29
N ASN A 54 7.27 -0.55 0.77
CA ASN A 54 7.72 -0.50 -0.62
C ASN A 54 7.06 -1.58 -1.51
N TYR A 55 5.98 -2.18 -1.07
CA TYR A 55 5.21 -3.15 -1.83
C TYR A 55 3.78 -2.62 -2.09
N LEU A 56 3.11 -3.17 -3.10
CA LEU A 56 1.70 -2.92 -3.32
C LEU A 56 0.90 -3.68 -2.27
N GLU A 57 -0.02 -3.02 -1.60
CA GLU A 57 -1.01 -3.67 -0.76
C GLU A 57 -2.40 -3.59 -1.40
N ILE A 58 -3.06 -4.74 -1.47
CA ILE A 58 -4.47 -4.84 -1.79
C ILE A 58 -5.18 -5.21 -0.50
N PHE A 59 -5.91 -4.27 0.06
CA PHE A 59 -6.77 -4.48 1.22
C PHE A 59 -8.19 -4.74 0.72
N LEU A 60 -8.72 -5.94 0.97
CA LEU A 60 -10.10 -6.32 0.64
C LEU A 60 -10.94 -6.37 1.92
N ASN A 61 -11.93 -5.48 2.03
CA ASN A 61 -12.86 -5.50 3.15
C ASN A 61 -13.88 -6.64 2.98
N VAL A 62 -13.86 -7.61 3.89
CA VAL A 62 -14.77 -8.77 3.85
C VAL A 62 -16.03 -8.53 4.66
N SER A 63 -15.93 -7.95 5.85
CA SER A 63 -17.09 -7.78 6.73
C SER A 63 -16.90 -6.67 7.76
N SER A 64 -16.67 -5.43 7.33
CA SER A 64 -16.31 -4.37 8.26
C SER A 64 -16.92 -3.02 7.90
N ASP A 65 -17.21 -2.22 8.94
CA ASP A 65 -17.52 -0.79 8.81
C ASP A 65 -16.22 -0.01 9.06
N ILE A 66 -15.52 0.28 7.97
CA ILE A 66 -14.17 0.84 8.03
C ILE A 66 -14.02 2.00 7.05
N SER A 67 -13.15 2.93 7.40
CA SER A 67 -12.54 3.86 6.45
C SER A 67 -11.05 3.56 6.32
N PHE A 68 -10.48 3.95 5.20
CA PHE A 68 -9.06 3.81 4.93
C PHE A 68 -8.48 5.17 4.57
N LEU A 69 -7.44 5.58 5.29
CA LEU A 69 -6.67 6.77 4.95
C LEU A 69 -5.57 6.34 4.00
N VAL A 70 -5.47 7.00 2.85
CA VAL A 70 -4.33 6.85 1.94
C VAL A 70 -3.77 8.25 1.67
N ASN A 71 -2.53 8.46 2.04
CA ASN A 71 -1.87 9.76 2.05
C ASN A 71 -2.66 10.77 2.91
N ASN A 72 -3.35 11.72 2.30
CA ASN A 72 -4.13 12.75 2.96
C ASN A 72 -5.65 12.59 2.76
N ASN A 73 -6.10 11.52 2.08
CA ASN A 73 -7.49 11.30 1.73
C ASN A 73 -8.10 10.13 2.51
N LEU A 74 -9.28 10.36 3.07
CA LEU A 74 -10.04 9.37 3.81
C LEU A 74 -11.15 8.79 2.94
N TYR A 75 -11.16 7.47 2.79
CA TYR A 75 -12.10 6.73 1.97
C TYR A 75 -12.96 5.81 2.84
N PRO A 76 -14.30 5.92 2.80
CA PRO A 76 -15.15 4.87 3.36
C PRO A 76 -15.03 3.63 2.48
N VAL A 77 -14.82 2.47 3.10
CA VAL A 77 -14.62 1.20 2.39
C VAL A 77 -15.75 0.23 2.74
N PRO A 78 -16.84 0.23 1.97
CA PRO A 78 -17.93 -0.72 2.14
C PRO A 78 -17.46 -2.18 2.01
N GLU A 79 -18.26 -3.10 2.58
CA GLU A 79 -18.05 -4.54 2.43
C GLU A 79 -17.91 -4.95 0.95
N GLY A 80 -16.91 -5.74 0.67
CA GLY A 80 -16.55 -6.23 -0.67
C GLY A 80 -15.78 -5.24 -1.54
N ASP A 81 -15.57 -4.00 -1.08
CA ASP A 81 -14.70 -3.04 -1.76
C ASP A 81 -13.24 -3.24 -1.34
N ALA A 82 -12.34 -2.71 -2.14
CA ALA A 82 -10.90 -2.85 -1.90
C ALA A 82 -10.18 -1.51 -1.96
N VAL A 83 -9.09 -1.42 -1.22
CA VAL A 83 -8.14 -0.32 -1.29
C VAL A 83 -6.80 -0.83 -1.79
N LEU A 84 -6.20 -0.10 -2.72
CA LEU A 84 -4.85 -0.34 -3.21
C LEU A 84 -3.92 0.75 -2.69
N SER A 85 -3.01 0.39 -1.81
CA SER A 85 -1.92 1.27 -1.36
C SER A 85 -0.68 0.97 -2.19
N ARG A 86 -0.23 1.95 -2.98
CA ARG A 86 0.96 1.80 -3.84
C ARG A 86 2.23 1.80 -2.98
N PRO A 87 3.35 1.28 -3.51
CA PRO A 87 4.65 1.48 -2.87
C PRO A 87 4.89 2.96 -2.56
N GLY A 88 5.12 3.27 -1.28
CA GLY A 88 5.34 4.62 -0.81
C GLY A 88 4.09 5.42 -0.41
N ASP A 89 2.88 4.91 -0.61
CA ASP A 89 1.68 5.53 -0.06
C ASP A 89 1.64 5.34 1.46
N ILE A 90 1.42 6.43 2.20
CA ILE A 90 1.19 6.39 3.65
C ILE A 90 -0.28 6.01 3.86
N HIS A 91 -0.55 4.99 4.65
CA HIS A 91 -1.92 4.52 4.82
C HIS A 91 -2.20 3.92 6.20
N MET A 92 -3.49 3.83 6.53
CA MET A 92 -4.01 3.16 7.73
C MET A 92 -5.48 2.80 7.57
N GLY A 93 -5.90 1.70 8.20
CA GLY A 93 -7.31 1.37 8.39
C GLY A 93 -7.90 2.05 9.63
N ILE A 94 -9.14 2.52 9.54
CA ILE A 94 -9.87 3.17 10.62
C ILE A 94 -11.15 2.40 10.87
N PHE A 95 -11.25 1.72 12.01
CA PHE A 95 -12.36 0.86 12.38
C PHE A 95 -13.38 1.65 13.21
N HIS A 96 -14.62 1.78 12.71
CA HIS A 96 -15.64 2.64 13.33
C HIS A 96 -16.44 1.96 14.43
N LYS A 97 -16.34 0.64 14.57
CA LYS A 97 -17.06 -0.14 15.58
C LYS A 97 -16.15 -1.20 16.19
N ALA A 98 -16.35 -1.41 17.48
CA ALA A 98 -15.79 -2.57 18.15
C ALA A 98 -16.53 -3.84 17.66
N ALA A 99 -15.89 -4.63 16.83
CA ALA A 99 -16.46 -5.82 16.23
C ALA A 99 -15.37 -6.79 15.77
N VAL A 100 -15.77 -7.99 15.40
CA VAL A 100 -14.90 -8.88 14.63
C VAL A 100 -14.76 -8.28 13.24
N GLN A 101 -13.53 -8.01 12.86
CA GLN A 101 -13.18 -7.43 11.58
C GLN A 101 -12.57 -8.53 10.70
N GLU A 102 -13.10 -8.69 9.50
CA GLU A 102 -12.56 -9.64 8.54
C GLU A 102 -12.13 -8.92 7.28
N HIS A 103 -10.86 -9.05 6.94
CA HIS A 103 -10.28 -8.51 5.73
C HIS A 103 -9.15 -9.40 5.21
N ILE A 104 -8.89 -9.30 3.92
CA ILE A 104 -7.78 -9.99 3.26
C ILE A 104 -6.80 -8.94 2.78
N CYS A 105 -5.54 -9.06 3.21
CA CYS A 105 -4.44 -8.28 2.67
C CYS A 105 -3.61 -9.15 1.72
N ILE A 106 -3.31 -8.63 0.52
CA ILE A 106 -2.38 -9.22 -0.43
C ILE A 106 -1.26 -8.21 -0.63
N TRP A 107 -0.06 -8.57 -0.21
CA TRP A 107 1.14 -7.76 -0.41
C TRP A 107 1.93 -8.29 -1.58
N ILE A 108 2.29 -7.41 -2.53
CA ILE A 108 3.01 -7.75 -3.76
C ILE A 108 4.29 -6.94 -3.82
N ASP A 109 5.42 -7.62 -3.87
CA ASP A 109 6.75 -7.04 -4.02
C ASP A 109 7.33 -7.44 -5.38
N THR A 110 7.60 -6.44 -6.23
CA THR A 110 8.10 -6.62 -7.60
C THR A 110 8.60 -5.29 -8.18
N ASP A 111 9.02 -5.32 -9.45
CA ASP A 111 9.26 -4.12 -10.23
C ASP A 111 7.94 -3.53 -10.76
N PHE A 112 7.48 -2.45 -10.12
CA PHE A 112 6.25 -1.75 -10.48
C PHE A 112 6.39 -0.83 -11.71
N THR A 113 7.56 -0.75 -12.33
CA THR A 113 7.75 -0.05 -13.63
C THR A 113 7.23 -0.87 -14.79
N SER A 114 7.08 -2.19 -14.61
CA SER A 114 6.53 -3.11 -15.60
C SER A 114 5.16 -2.69 -16.12
N PRO A 115 4.86 -2.95 -17.40
CA PRO A 115 3.54 -2.74 -18.00
C PRO A 115 2.40 -3.43 -17.24
N LEU A 116 2.67 -4.55 -16.57
CA LEU A 116 1.71 -5.28 -15.75
C LEU A 116 1.05 -4.41 -14.67
N PHE A 117 1.77 -3.41 -14.17
CA PHE A 117 1.31 -2.49 -13.14
C PHE A 117 1.05 -1.07 -13.65
N SER A 118 0.86 -0.90 -14.98
CA SER A 118 0.62 0.40 -15.61
C SER A 118 -0.60 1.12 -15.02
N PHE A 119 -1.62 0.39 -14.59
CA PHE A 119 -2.84 0.94 -13.99
C PHE A 119 -2.58 1.70 -12.67
N LEU A 120 -1.51 1.37 -11.95
CA LEU A 120 -1.10 2.07 -10.72
C LEU A 120 -0.49 3.45 -10.99
N ARG A 121 -0.04 3.72 -12.23
CA ARG A 121 0.65 4.96 -12.62
C ARG A 121 -0.23 5.95 -13.35
N LYS A 122 -1.54 5.69 -13.44
CA LYS A 122 -2.49 6.63 -14.04
C LYS A 122 -2.55 7.91 -13.20
N GLU A 123 -2.65 9.06 -13.85
CA GLU A 123 -2.77 10.37 -13.18
C GLU A 123 -4.03 10.46 -12.31
N ASP A 124 -5.11 9.81 -12.75
CA ASP A 124 -6.40 9.74 -12.06
C ASP A 124 -6.53 8.49 -11.16
N PHE A 125 -5.41 7.91 -10.73
CA PHE A 125 -5.44 6.75 -9.85
C PHE A 125 -6.18 7.05 -8.54
N CYS A 126 -7.26 6.33 -8.30
CA CYS A 126 -7.99 6.33 -7.04
C CYS A 126 -7.67 5.05 -6.26
N PRO A 127 -7.23 5.14 -4.99
CA PRO A 127 -6.96 3.96 -4.17
C PRO A 127 -8.18 3.09 -3.90
N LEU A 128 -9.38 3.69 -3.80
CA LEU A 128 -10.61 2.96 -3.51
C LEU A 128 -11.22 2.37 -4.79
N PHE A 129 -11.43 1.08 -4.78
CA PHE A 129 -12.12 0.33 -5.82
C PHE A 129 -13.46 -0.18 -5.30
N SER A 130 -14.54 0.44 -5.75
CA SER A 130 -15.91 -0.01 -5.50
C SER A 130 -16.41 -0.79 -6.69
N PHE A 131 -17.04 -1.93 -6.43
CA PHE A 131 -17.47 -2.86 -7.46
C PHE A 131 -18.97 -3.16 -7.41
N ASP A 132 -19.52 -3.62 -8.53
CA ASP A 132 -20.84 -4.25 -8.53
C ASP A 132 -20.84 -5.55 -7.72
N VAL A 133 -22.04 -6.01 -7.32
CA VAL A 133 -22.21 -7.18 -6.47
C VAL A 133 -21.54 -8.45 -7.03
N GLN A 134 -21.56 -8.61 -8.36
CA GLN A 134 -20.99 -9.79 -9.02
C GLN A 134 -19.46 -9.73 -8.95
N THR A 135 -18.87 -8.58 -9.22
CA THR A 135 -17.42 -8.38 -9.16
C THR A 135 -16.91 -8.50 -7.71
N LYS A 136 -17.62 -7.97 -6.71
CA LYS A 136 -17.30 -8.17 -5.28
C LYS A 136 -17.22 -9.65 -4.92
N LYS A 137 -18.23 -10.44 -5.28
CA LYS A 137 -18.24 -11.89 -5.03
C LYS A 137 -17.10 -12.62 -5.75
N GLN A 138 -16.82 -12.22 -6.99
CA GLN A 138 -15.72 -12.80 -7.77
C GLN A 138 -14.35 -12.50 -7.12
N LEU A 139 -14.10 -11.24 -6.77
CA LEU A 139 -12.85 -10.84 -6.12
C LEU A 139 -12.64 -11.54 -4.79
N GLN A 140 -13.68 -11.59 -3.95
CA GLN A 140 -13.66 -12.28 -2.67
C GLN A 140 -13.36 -13.78 -2.84
N SER A 141 -14.05 -14.44 -3.78
CA SER A 141 -13.83 -15.86 -4.10
C SER A 141 -12.39 -16.13 -4.56
N LEU A 142 -11.83 -15.27 -5.43
CA LEU A 142 -10.45 -15.40 -5.89
C LEU A 142 -9.44 -15.20 -4.75
N ALA A 143 -9.68 -14.22 -3.88
CA ALA A 143 -8.80 -13.94 -2.75
C ALA A 143 -8.78 -15.08 -1.73
N PHE A 144 -9.93 -15.66 -1.40
CA PHE A 144 -10.00 -16.83 -0.54
C PHE A 144 -9.38 -18.07 -1.19
N SER A 145 -9.57 -18.28 -2.50
CA SER A 145 -8.92 -19.37 -3.22
C SER A 145 -7.39 -19.22 -3.21
N LEU A 146 -6.89 -18.01 -3.43
CA LEU A 146 -5.46 -17.72 -3.33
C LEU A 146 -4.92 -18.02 -1.93
N LEU A 147 -5.63 -17.58 -0.89
CA LEU A 147 -5.27 -17.86 0.50
C LEU A 147 -5.22 -19.37 0.80
N ASP A 148 -6.21 -20.12 0.35
CA ASP A 148 -6.30 -21.57 0.55
C ASP A 148 -5.15 -22.32 -0.15
N ILE A 149 -4.85 -21.94 -1.39
CA ILE A 149 -3.74 -22.52 -2.16
C ILE A 149 -2.39 -22.19 -1.52
N CYS A 150 -2.21 -20.97 -1.02
CA CYS A 150 -0.99 -20.62 -0.29
C CYS A 150 -0.83 -21.46 0.99
N LYS A 151 -1.91 -21.68 1.74
CA LYS A 151 -1.90 -22.52 2.96
C LYS A 151 -1.62 -23.99 2.66
N LYS A 152 -2.05 -24.51 1.52
CA LYS A 152 -1.86 -25.90 1.09
C LYS A 152 -0.56 -26.16 0.33
N GLU A 153 0.31 -25.12 0.23
CA GLU A 153 1.56 -25.19 -0.54
C GLU A 153 1.33 -25.64 -2.00
N GLY A 154 0.24 -25.14 -2.61
CA GLY A 154 -0.09 -25.39 -4.01
C GLY A 154 0.99 -24.92 -4.98
N SER A 155 0.89 -25.28 -6.26
CA SER A 155 1.90 -24.94 -7.26
C SER A 155 2.03 -23.42 -7.46
N GLU A 156 3.25 -22.95 -7.74
CA GLU A 156 3.51 -21.52 -7.99
C GLU A 156 2.73 -21.01 -9.21
N LEU A 157 2.53 -21.86 -10.23
CA LEU A 157 1.72 -21.50 -11.40
C LEU A 157 0.24 -21.29 -11.02
N GLU A 158 -0.28 -22.10 -10.13
CA GLU A 158 -1.65 -21.98 -9.65
C GLU A 158 -1.83 -20.71 -8.82
N LYS A 159 -0.92 -20.44 -7.88
CA LYS A 159 -0.87 -19.19 -7.11
C LYS A 159 -0.81 -17.96 -8.03
N ALA A 160 0.10 -17.98 -9.02
CA ALA A 160 0.23 -16.90 -10.00
C ALA A 160 -1.05 -16.71 -10.82
N SER A 161 -1.77 -17.77 -11.19
CA SER A 161 -3.01 -17.68 -11.95
C SER A 161 -4.11 -16.93 -11.18
N TYR A 162 -4.26 -17.20 -9.88
CA TYR A 162 -5.21 -16.47 -9.05
C TYR A 162 -4.81 -15.01 -8.86
N LEU A 163 -3.53 -14.74 -8.60
CA LEU A 163 -3.03 -13.37 -8.45
C LEU A 163 -3.28 -12.55 -9.72
N LEU A 164 -2.97 -13.10 -10.91
CA LEU A 164 -3.21 -12.42 -12.17
C LEU A 164 -4.68 -12.12 -12.42
N ARG A 165 -5.58 -13.05 -12.08
CA ARG A 165 -7.02 -12.82 -12.19
C ARG A 165 -7.49 -11.71 -11.26
N ILE A 166 -6.94 -11.62 -10.05
CA ILE A 166 -7.20 -10.52 -9.11
C ILE A 166 -6.71 -9.20 -9.70
N LEU A 167 -5.47 -9.12 -10.18
CA LEU A 167 -4.90 -7.92 -10.78
C LEU A 167 -5.68 -7.47 -12.03
N THR A 168 -6.16 -8.41 -12.86
CA THR A 168 -6.99 -8.12 -14.03
C THR A 168 -8.30 -7.41 -13.65
N ILE A 169 -8.89 -7.72 -12.49
CA ILE A 169 -10.08 -6.99 -12.01
C ILE A 169 -9.75 -5.52 -11.78
N PHE A 170 -8.64 -5.23 -11.13
CA PHE A 170 -8.23 -3.84 -10.86
C PHE A 170 -7.79 -3.08 -12.12
N GLU A 171 -7.16 -3.75 -13.08
CA GLU A 171 -6.77 -3.15 -14.36
C GLU A 171 -7.98 -2.79 -15.22
N THR A 172 -8.97 -3.68 -15.29
CA THR A 172 -10.10 -3.57 -16.23
C THR A 172 -11.29 -2.80 -15.68
N LYS A 173 -11.39 -2.67 -14.35
CA LYS A 173 -12.49 -1.94 -13.72
C LYS A 173 -12.04 -0.52 -13.40
N THR A 174 -12.81 0.45 -13.88
CA THR A 174 -12.60 1.84 -13.48
C THR A 174 -13.03 2.00 -12.03
N PRO A 175 -12.20 2.57 -11.15
CA PRO A 175 -12.64 2.86 -9.79
C PRO A 175 -13.88 3.77 -9.88
N HIS A 176 -14.99 3.34 -9.28
CA HIS A 176 -16.07 4.27 -9.07
C HIS A 176 -15.66 5.20 -7.94
N TYR A 177 -15.44 6.47 -8.27
CA TYR A 177 -15.17 7.51 -7.28
C TYR A 177 -16.39 7.64 -6.38
N THR A 178 -16.43 6.86 -5.33
CA THR A 178 -17.38 7.05 -4.25
C THR A 178 -16.77 8.06 -3.29
N ARG A 179 -17.53 9.04 -3.00
CA ARG A 179 -17.37 10.16 -2.07
C ARG A 179 -16.25 9.92 -1.04
N GLN A 180 -15.27 10.81 -0.98
CA GLN A 180 -14.37 10.91 0.18
C GLN A 180 -15.21 10.98 1.46
N ALA A 181 -14.71 10.45 2.55
CA ALA A 181 -15.39 10.62 3.84
C ALA A 181 -15.61 12.10 4.11
N GLU A 182 -16.81 12.46 4.55
CA GLU A 182 -17.13 13.85 4.91
C GLU A 182 -16.37 14.23 6.19
N ILE A 183 -15.21 14.82 6.00
CA ILE A 183 -14.43 15.45 7.07
C ILE A 183 -14.55 16.97 6.93
N PRO A 184 -14.34 17.75 8.02
CA PRO A 184 -14.32 19.20 7.92
C PRO A 184 -13.28 19.68 6.90
N GLU A 185 -13.64 20.62 6.02
CA GLU A 185 -12.73 21.20 5.02
C GLU A 185 -11.41 21.69 5.65
N MET A 186 -11.48 22.29 6.83
CA MET A 186 -10.30 22.71 7.58
C MET A 186 -9.41 21.52 7.99
N LEU A 187 -10.00 20.38 8.34
CA LEU A 187 -9.18 19.17 8.64
C LEU A 187 -8.54 18.65 7.38
N GLN A 188 -9.24 18.62 6.24
CA GLN A 188 -8.65 18.24 4.96
C GLN A 188 -7.45 19.15 4.62
N SER A 189 -7.63 20.47 4.71
CA SER A 189 -6.54 21.44 4.49
C SER A 189 -5.33 21.21 5.40
N ILE A 190 -5.56 20.82 6.67
CA ILE A 190 -4.49 20.49 7.60
C ILE A 190 -3.76 19.20 7.19
N LEU A 191 -4.50 18.19 6.74
CA LEU A 191 -3.90 16.93 6.27
C LEU A 191 -3.08 17.16 5.00
N ASP A 192 -3.56 17.99 4.08
CA ASP A 192 -2.85 18.38 2.86
C ASP A 192 -1.54 19.10 3.21
N ASP A 193 -1.61 20.09 4.12
CA ASP A 193 -0.42 20.82 4.60
C ASP A 193 0.60 19.89 5.28
N ILE A 194 0.14 18.99 6.14
CA ILE A 194 1.04 18.00 6.75
C ILE A 194 1.67 17.12 5.68
N HIS A 195 0.93 16.67 4.69
CA HIS A 195 1.45 15.79 3.64
C HIS A 195 2.49 16.50 2.76
N GLU A 196 2.25 17.75 2.40
CA GLU A 196 3.11 18.55 1.53
C GLU A 196 4.33 19.13 2.26
N ASN A 197 4.15 19.58 3.51
CA ASN A 197 5.11 20.40 4.25
C ASN A 197 5.62 19.74 5.55
N PHE A 198 5.47 18.43 5.75
CA PHE A 198 5.84 17.71 6.98
C PHE A 198 7.25 18.02 7.47
N SER A 199 8.20 18.23 6.56
CA SER A 199 9.61 18.50 6.91
C SER A 199 9.81 19.87 7.55
N GLU A 200 8.95 20.84 7.27
CA GLU A 200 9.01 22.20 7.77
C GLU A 200 8.22 22.38 9.07
N ILE A 201 7.17 21.59 9.26
CA ILE A 201 6.34 21.59 10.47
C ILE A 201 7.15 21.02 11.63
N ARG A 202 7.60 21.85 12.56
CA ARG A 202 8.43 21.46 13.70
C ARG A 202 7.61 20.86 14.84
N SER A 203 6.37 21.35 15.00
CA SER A 203 5.50 20.96 16.11
C SER A 203 4.02 21.12 15.73
N VAL A 204 3.14 20.53 16.54
CA VAL A 204 1.70 20.74 16.41
C VAL A 204 1.31 22.22 16.55
N ASN A 205 2.10 23.01 17.31
CA ASN A 205 1.84 24.43 17.46
C ASN A 205 1.95 25.21 16.13
N ASP A 206 2.82 24.78 15.23
CA ASP A 206 2.95 25.40 13.90
C ASP A 206 1.63 25.23 13.11
N ILE A 207 1.02 24.04 13.20
CA ILE A 207 -0.30 23.75 12.59
C ILE A 207 -1.39 24.62 13.22
N LEU A 208 -1.39 24.79 14.55
CA LEU A 208 -2.36 25.63 15.23
C LEU A 208 -2.30 27.09 14.76
N ILE A 209 -1.09 27.60 14.55
CA ILE A 209 -0.85 28.97 14.12
C ILE A 209 -1.23 29.14 12.64
N SER A 210 -0.73 28.26 11.74
CA SER A 210 -0.96 28.42 10.30
C SER A 210 -2.43 28.27 9.90
N HIS A 211 -3.17 27.37 10.58
CA HIS A 211 -4.58 27.13 10.28
C HIS A 211 -5.56 27.84 11.22
N PHE A 212 -5.09 28.66 12.14
CA PHE A 212 -5.94 29.39 13.11
C PHE A 212 -6.92 28.48 13.85
N VAL A 213 -6.49 27.26 14.21
CA VAL A 213 -7.32 26.27 14.89
C VAL A 213 -6.89 26.09 16.35
N SER A 214 -7.87 25.89 17.25
CA SER A 214 -7.53 25.63 18.66
C SER A 214 -7.01 24.19 18.86
N SER A 215 -6.10 24.00 19.83
CA SER A 215 -5.58 22.67 20.19
C SER A 215 -6.69 21.68 20.54
N ALA A 216 -7.75 22.13 21.22
CA ALA A 216 -8.91 21.29 21.56
C ALA A 216 -9.66 20.82 20.30
N THR A 217 -9.88 21.73 19.34
CA THR A 217 -10.56 21.41 18.08
C THR A 217 -9.74 20.44 17.25
N LEU A 218 -8.43 20.71 17.07
CA LEU A 218 -7.53 19.84 16.32
C LEU A 218 -7.45 18.43 16.93
N THR A 219 -7.25 18.34 18.24
CA THR A 219 -7.21 17.04 18.95
C THR A 219 -8.52 16.28 18.81
N ARG A 220 -9.67 16.96 18.92
CA ARG A 220 -10.99 16.33 18.74
C ARG A 220 -11.18 15.80 17.33
N TRP A 221 -10.76 16.53 16.29
CA TRP A 221 -10.86 16.09 14.90
C TRP A 221 -9.96 14.89 14.63
N PHE A 222 -8.70 14.94 15.03
CA PHE A 222 -7.76 13.83 14.84
C PHE A 222 -8.25 12.56 15.54
N ARG A 223 -8.72 12.68 16.79
CA ARG A 223 -9.30 11.53 17.50
C ARG A 223 -10.56 10.99 16.83
N LYS A 224 -11.45 11.87 16.38
CA LYS A 224 -12.72 11.47 15.77
C LYS A 224 -12.56 10.81 14.41
N TYR A 225 -11.70 11.34 13.55
CA TYR A 225 -11.60 10.92 12.15
C TYR A 225 -10.40 10.03 11.86
N LEU A 226 -9.34 10.12 12.65
CA LEU A 226 -8.06 9.42 12.41
C LEU A 226 -7.64 8.51 13.58
N HIS A 227 -8.43 8.45 14.65
CA HIS A 227 -8.16 7.65 15.86
C HIS A 227 -6.74 7.84 16.43
N SER A 228 -6.15 9.01 16.20
CA SER A 228 -4.77 9.37 16.54
C SER A 228 -4.72 10.76 17.16
N SER A 229 -3.62 11.12 17.80
CA SER A 229 -3.35 12.51 18.15
C SER A 229 -2.65 13.24 16.99
N PRO A 230 -2.78 14.58 16.89
CA PRO A 230 -2.08 15.36 15.87
C PRO A 230 -0.56 15.14 15.88
N ARG A 231 0.02 14.96 17.06
CA ARG A 231 1.45 14.71 17.23
C ARG A 231 1.86 13.33 16.71
N GLU A 232 1.15 12.29 17.09
CA GLU A 232 1.41 10.91 16.63
C GLU A 232 1.28 10.82 15.12
N TYR A 233 0.28 11.48 14.54
CA TYR A 233 0.08 11.53 13.10
C TYR A 233 1.26 12.21 12.40
N LEU A 234 1.66 13.43 12.83
CA LEU A 234 2.80 14.14 12.24
C LEU A 234 4.11 13.33 12.38
N GLU A 235 4.37 12.75 13.54
CA GLU A 235 5.53 11.88 13.76
C GLU A 235 5.50 10.66 12.83
N SER A 236 4.33 10.04 12.62
CA SER A 236 4.17 8.90 11.72
C SER A 236 4.43 9.27 10.26
N VAL A 237 3.93 10.42 9.79
CA VAL A 237 4.21 10.94 8.44
C VAL A 237 5.71 11.16 8.23
N LYS A 238 6.37 11.81 9.20
CA LYS A 238 7.83 12.03 9.15
C LYS A 238 8.63 10.73 9.13
N LEU A 239 8.27 9.76 9.97
CA LEU A 239 8.93 8.45 10.03
C LEU A 239 8.72 7.67 8.74
N ALA A 240 7.53 7.73 8.16
CA ALA A 240 7.22 7.10 6.89
C ALA A 240 8.11 7.65 5.76
N ASN A 241 8.21 8.98 5.66
CA ASN A 241 9.09 9.61 4.67
C ASN A 241 10.58 9.29 4.91
N ALA A 242 11.02 9.22 6.17
CA ALA A 242 12.38 8.76 6.49
C ALA A 242 12.64 7.32 6.01
N ALA A 243 11.66 6.42 6.15
CA ALA A 243 11.77 5.05 5.65
C ALA A 243 11.93 5.00 4.13
N VAL A 244 11.20 5.84 3.37
CA VAL A 244 11.38 5.98 1.91
C VAL A 244 12.79 6.47 1.56
N LEU A 245 13.27 7.51 2.25
CA LEU A 245 14.63 8.01 2.02
C LEU A 245 15.70 6.95 2.29
N LEU A 246 15.57 6.18 3.36
CA LEU A 246 16.46 5.06 3.69
C LEU A 246 16.43 3.98 2.62
N SER A 247 15.25 3.63 2.12
CA SER A 247 15.04 2.65 1.05
C SER A 247 15.70 3.11 -0.26
N ASN A 248 15.67 4.41 -0.53
CA ASN A 248 16.34 5.03 -1.68
C ASN A 248 17.86 5.22 -1.47
N GLY A 249 18.44 4.70 -0.38
CA GLY A 249 19.87 4.68 -0.16
C GLY A 249 20.44 5.90 0.57
N HIS A 250 19.61 6.87 0.99
CA HIS A 250 20.07 8.03 1.77
C HIS A 250 20.71 7.62 3.10
N SER A 251 21.61 8.44 3.65
CA SER A 251 22.19 8.20 4.97
C SER A 251 21.14 8.34 6.08
N VAL A 252 21.40 7.74 7.25
CA VAL A 252 20.51 7.87 8.41
C VAL A 252 20.37 9.33 8.84
N THR A 253 21.46 10.09 8.80
CA THR A 253 21.47 11.53 9.12
C THR A 253 20.66 12.32 8.09
N ASP A 254 20.85 12.04 6.79
CA ASP A 254 20.12 12.71 5.72
C ASP A 254 18.61 12.40 5.80
N ALA A 255 18.24 11.14 6.02
CA ALA A 255 16.85 10.75 6.22
C ALA A 255 16.23 11.45 7.44
N CYS A 256 16.95 11.53 8.56
CA CYS A 256 16.54 12.26 9.76
C CYS A 256 16.23 13.73 9.44
N MET A 257 17.21 14.44 8.85
CA MET A 257 17.08 15.88 8.61
C MET A 257 16.01 16.22 7.57
N ARG A 258 16.00 15.51 6.44
CA ARG A 258 15.04 15.74 5.36
C ARG A 258 13.60 15.35 5.74
N SER A 259 13.44 14.49 6.73
CA SER A 259 12.11 14.19 7.27
C SER A 259 11.67 15.14 8.39
N GLY A 260 12.41 16.22 8.62
CA GLY A 260 12.03 17.28 9.56
C GLY A 260 12.26 16.94 11.04
N PHE A 261 13.18 15.99 11.34
CA PHE A 261 13.64 15.76 12.71
C PHE A 261 14.87 16.63 13.00
N SER A 262 14.81 17.37 14.11
CA SER A 262 15.94 18.20 14.58
C SER A 262 16.93 17.43 15.46
N ASP A 263 16.51 16.28 16.01
CA ASP A 263 17.32 15.41 16.87
C ASP A 263 17.35 13.99 16.33
N CYS A 264 18.51 13.59 15.82
CA CYS A 264 18.69 12.25 15.27
C CYS A 264 18.65 11.13 16.33
N SER A 265 18.98 11.44 17.59
CA SER A 265 18.86 10.45 18.67
C SER A 265 17.40 10.13 18.95
N HIS A 266 16.58 11.17 19.06
CA HIS A 266 15.12 11.02 19.20
C HIS A 266 14.50 10.32 17.98
N PHE A 267 14.90 10.71 16.76
CA PHE A 267 14.48 10.04 15.53
C PHE A 267 14.76 8.54 15.56
N ILE A 268 15.97 8.11 15.93
CA ILE A 268 16.34 6.68 15.98
C ILE A 268 15.44 5.91 16.96
N VAL A 269 15.14 6.50 18.12
CA VAL A 269 14.24 5.88 19.13
C VAL A 269 12.83 5.72 18.58
N LEU A 270 12.26 6.77 17.98
CA LEU A 270 10.92 6.73 17.38
C LEU A 270 10.85 5.76 16.21
N PHE A 271 11.86 5.77 15.34
CA PHE A 271 11.94 4.86 14.20
C PHE A 271 11.99 3.40 14.66
N ASN A 272 12.84 3.09 15.65
CA ASN A 272 12.93 1.74 16.21
C ASN A 272 11.61 1.30 16.87
N LYS A 273 10.95 2.21 17.58
CA LYS A 273 9.62 1.94 18.17
C LYS A 273 8.58 1.62 17.08
N LYS A 274 8.60 2.36 15.96
CA LYS A 274 7.61 2.23 14.88
C LYS A 274 7.85 1.01 14.00
N PHE A 275 9.10 0.75 13.60
CA PHE A 275 9.46 -0.29 12.63
C PHE A 275 10.08 -1.56 13.25
N GLY A 276 10.25 -1.59 14.58
CA GLY A 276 10.85 -2.74 15.29
C GLY A 276 12.35 -2.90 15.06
N GLU A 277 12.98 -2.01 14.30
CA GLU A 277 14.42 -2.04 14.00
C GLU A 277 15.00 -0.64 13.79
N THR A 278 16.32 -0.51 13.99
CA THR A 278 16.99 0.78 13.81
C THR A 278 17.02 1.21 12.33
N PRO A 279 17.08 2.55 12.04
CA PRO A 279 17.14 3.06 10.66
C PRO A 279 18.27 2.42 9.82
N LEU A 280 19.44 2.21 10.45
CA LEU A 280 20.58 1.59 9.77
C LEU A 280 20.32 0.13 9.39
N LYS A 281 19.68 -0.64 10.30
CA LYS A 281 19.32 -2.02 10.06
C LYS A 281 18.25 -2.13 8.97
N TYR A 282 17.22 -1.29 9.05
CA TYR A 282 16.17 -1.16 8.03
C TYR A 282 16.77 -0.90 6.63
N LYS A 283 17.64 0.11 6.50
CA LYS A 283 18.34 0.43 5.25
C LYS A 283 19.14 -0.76 4.70
N LYS A 284 19.89 -1.48 5.55
CA LYS A 284 20.66 -2.64 5.11
C LYS A 284 19.78 -3.77 4.60
N LYS A 285 18.67 -4.03 5.26
CA LYS A 285 17.68 -5.06 4.90
C LYS A 285 17.05 -4.77 3.54
N VAL A 286 16.57 -3.53 3.32
CA VAL A 286 15.99 -3.12 2.04
C VAL A 286 17.02 -3.21 0.91
N LYS A 287 18.24 -2.73 1.13
CA LYS A 287 19.32 -2.83 0.14
C LYS A 287 19.69 -4.29 -0.18
N ALA A 288 19.69 -5.18 0.80
CA ALA A 288 19.95 -6.61 0.57
C ALA A 288 18.84 -7.24 -0.28
N SER A 289 17.58 -6.86 -0.04
CA SER A 289 16.45 -7.31 -0.86
C SER A 289 16.56 -6.80 -2.30
N GLN A 290 16.97 -5.55 -2.51
CA GLN A 290 17.18 -4.97 -3.85
C GLN A 290 18.35 -5.60 -4.60
N ASN A 291 19.45 -5.93 -3.92
CA ASN A 291 20.63 -6.55 -4.54
C ASN A 291 20.38 -8.00 -5.02
N VAL A 292 19.37 -8.68 -4.50
CA VAL A 292 18.94 -10.00 -5.03
C VAL A 292 18.36 -9.88 -6.44
N TYR A 293 17.87 -8.69 -6.83
CA TYR A 293 17.35 -8.42 -8.17
C TYR A 293 18.40 -7.97 -9.19
N THR A 294 19.63 -7.65 -8.77
CA THR A 294 20.66 -7.04 -9.63
C THR A 294 21.85 -7.93 -9.92
N GLN A 295 21.87 -9.19 -9.48
CA GLN A 295 22.86 -10.15 -9.98
C GLN A 295 22.31 -10.83 -11.24
N PRO A 296 22.78 -10.47 -12.45
CA PRO A 296 22.64 -11.35 -13.59
C PRO A 296 23.44 -12.62 -13.24
N ASP A 297 22.78 -13.78 -13.36
CA ASP A 297 23.46 -15.07 -13.30
C ASP A 297 24.64 -15.03 -14.26
N GLY A 298 25.84 -14.86 -13.69
CA GLY A 298 27.09 -15.08 -14.38
C GLY A 298 27.27 -16.58 -14.49
N ASP A 299 27.37 -17.05 -15.73
CA ASP A 299 28.00 -18.31 -16.18
C ASP A 299 27.46 -19.62 -15.60
N ILE A 300 26.40 -20.14 -16.21
CA ILE A 300 26.21 -21.58 -16.33
C ILE A 300 26.04 -21.95 -17.81
N PHE A 301 27.11 -21.92 -18.58
CA PHE A 301 27.34 -22.76 -19.76
C PHE A 301 28.84 -23.01 -19.92
N GLN A 302 29.33 -24.07 -19.33
CA GLN A 302 30.40 -24.90 -19.84
C GLN A 302 29.96 -26.34 -19.74
#